data_9c6e52676a06ea3d259a291ebf720528
#
_entry.id   9c6e52676a06ea3d259a291ebf720528
#
_cell.length_a   1.000
_cell.length_b   1.000
_cell.length_c   1.000
_cell.angle_alpha   90.00
_cell.angle_beta   90.00
_cell.angle_gamma   90.00
#
_symmetry.space_group_name_H-M   'P 1'
#
loop_
_entity.id
_entity.type
_entity.pdbx_description
1 polymer ?
#
loop_
_entity_poly.entity_id
_entity_poly.type
_entity_poly.pdbx_seq_one_letter_code
_entity_poly.pdbx_strand_id
1 'polypeptide(L)'
;MRQLNAAGRSNPRREFIPTLKVKKMRTKFVAGNWKMNKTVAEARELVSIMGKELKNISNVEKVLCPPFMSLVAVANLIGGTDLGLGAQNMHWEEKGAYTGETSPGMIKEFCQYVILGHSERRAYFGETDETVNKKLLAAQKHGLTPIVCVGETLAENEAGRTAEVVRRQTLEGLKGVDAASAAKIVVAYEPVWAIGTGRASSAENAEAVHRDVVRAALKDLFGAETAEAIRILYGGSVTAANAAEFFAQPDIDGALVGGASLKSDEFIAIAKAAAK
;
A
#
# COMPACT_ATOMS: atom_id res chain seq x y z
N MET A 1 -12.57 59.70 -58.58
CA MET A 1 -12.57 59.51 -57.13
C MET A 1 -12.42 58.03 -56.86
N ARG A 2 -11.27 57.61 -56.31
CA ARG A 2 -10.88 56.20 -56.18
C ARG A 2 -11.13 55.72 -54.74
N GLN A 3 -11.86 54.63 -54.62
CA GLN A 3 -12.05 53.91 -53.37
C GLN A 3 -10.81 53.06 -53.06
N LEU A 4 -10.31 53.12 -51.83
CA LEU A 4 -9.24 52.34 -51.37
C LEU A 4 -9.79 51.14 -50.59
N ASN A 5 -9.42 49.93 -51.01
CA ASN A 5 -9.77 48.64 -50.39
C ASN A 5 -9.02 48.44 -49.06
N ALA A 6 -9.76 48.09 -48.00
CA ALA A 6 -9.22 47.64 -46.76
C ALA A 6 -8.86 46.14 -46.83
N ALA A 7 -7.57 45.82 -46.68
CA ALA A 7 -7.08 44.45 -46.65
C ALA A 7 -7.45 43.76 -45.32
N GLY A 8 -8.20 42.65 -45.42
CA GLY A 8 -8.52 41.76 -44.30
C GLY A 8 -7.25 41.04 -43.79
N ARG A 9 -6.90 41.27 -42.55
CA ARG A 9 -5.88 40.48 -41.83
C ARG A 9 -6.47 39.17 -41.36
N SER A 10 -6.01 38.05 -41.91
CA SER A 10 -6.31 36.70 -41.44
C SER A 10 -5.63 36.47 -40.08
N ASN A 11 -6.44 36.18 -39.07
CA ASN A 11 -5.96 35.82 -37.73
C ASN A 11 -5.38 34.39 -37.75
N PRO A 12 -4.12 34.13 -37.41
CA PRO A 12 -3.57 32.79 -37.40
C PRO A 12 -4.27 31.97 -36.29
N ARG A 13 -4.87 30.87 -36.68
CA ARG A 13 -5.43 29.88 -35.72
C ARG A 13 -4.31 29.46 -34.76
N ARG A 14 -4.48 29.72 -33.47
CA ARG A 14 -3.61 29.13 -32.43
C ARG A 14 -3.79 27.64 -32.50
N GLU A 15 -2.76 26.92 -32.92
CA GLU A 15 -2.68 25.48 -32.79
C GLU A 15 -2.76 25.13 -31.30
N PHE A 16 -3.75 24.29 -30.96
CA PHE A 16 -3.92 23.75 -29.62
C PHE A 16 -2.82 22.69 -29.40
N ILE A 17 -1.69 23.10 -28.84
CA ILE A 17 -0.66 22.16 -28.39
C ILE A 17 -1.22 21.50 -27.12
N PRO A 18 -1.55 20.19 -27.14
CA PRO A 18 -1.99 19.52 -25.93
C PRO A 18 -0.84 19.55 -24.93
N THR A 19 -1.04 20.25 -23.82
CA THR A 19 -0.13 20.20 -22.67
C THR A 19 -0.07 18.75 -22.19
N LEU A 20 1.06 18.09 -22.42
CA LEU A 20 1.37 16.81 -21.80
C LEU A 20 1.22 16.99 -20.29
N LYS A 21 0.14 16.44 -19.71
CA LYS A 21 0.00 16.35 -18.25
C LYS A 21 1.17 15.52 -17.74
N VAL A 22 2.14 16.16 -17.12
CA VAL A 22 3.22 15.45 -16.42
C VAL A 22 2.56 14.52 -15.41
N LYS A 23 2.71 13.19 -15.59
CA LYS A 23 2.18 12.20 -14.66
C LYS A 23 2.79 12.51 -13.29
N LYS A 24 1.97 12.95 -12.33
CA LYS A 24 2.41 13.21 -10.95
C LYS A 24 2.87 11.88 -10.37
N MET A 25 4.14 11.76 -10.08
CA MET A 25 4.67 10.56 -9.44
C MET A 25 4.01 10.35 -8.07
N ARG A 26 3.54 9.13 -7.80
CA ARG A 26 3.01 8.75 -6.49
C ARG A 26 4.15 8.71 -5.47
N THR A 27 3.91 9.27 -4.29
CA THR A 27 4.88 9.16 -3.18
C THR A 27 5.06 7.70 -2.81
N LYS A 28 6.29 7.22 -2.81
CA LYS A 28 6.62 5.84 -2.42
C LYS A 28 6.22 5.58 -0.96
N PHE A 29 5.87 4.33 -0.67
CA PHE A 29 5.33 3.91 0.63
C PHE A 29 6.00 2.61 1.07
N VAL A 30 6.61 2.62 2.25
CA VAL A 30 7.27 1.43 2.81
C VAL A 30 6.67 1.12 4.17
N ALA A 31 5.96 0.00 4.29
CA ALA A 31 5.39 -0.48 5.54
C ALA A 31 6.11 -1.73 6.03
N GLY A 32 6.48 -1.75 7.30
CA GLY A 32 7.10 -2.90 7.96
C GLY A 32 6.06 -3.73 8.70
N ASN A 33 5.63 -4.84 8.12
CA ASN A 33 4.79 -5.82 8.79
C ASN A 33 5.66 -6.75 9.65
N TRP A 34 5.67 -6.51 10.96
CA TRP A 34 6.48 -7.31 11.90
C TRP A 34 5.91 -8.70 12.16
N LYS A 35 4.67 -8.94 11.71
CA LYS A 35 3.96 -10.19 11.98
C LYS A 35 3.95 -10.49 13.49
N MET A 36 4.03 -11.76 13.90
CA MET A 36 4.06 -12.17 15.30
C MET A 36 5.50 -12.21 15.83
N ASN A 37 6.18 -11.04 15.84
CA ASN A 37 7.56 -10.93 16.33
C ASN A 37 7.72 -9.70 17.22
N LYS A 38 8.70 -9.75 18.09
CA LYS A 38 9.12 -8.71 19.02
C LYS A 38 8.18 -8.56 20.23
N THR A 39 8.73 -8.77 21.40
CA THR A 39 8.16 -8.33 22.67
C THR A 39 8.13 -6.80 22.72
N VAL A 40 7.42 -6.21 23.69
CA VAL A 40 7.38 -4.75 23.85
C VAL A 40 8.77 -4.15 24.07
N ALA A 41 9.63 -4.84 24.82
CA ALA A 41 11.01 -4.40 25.07
C ALA A 41 11.84 -4.38 23.77
N GLU A 42 11.81 -5.47 23.00
CA GLU A 42 12.49 -5.58 21.70
C GLU A 42 11.94 -4.60 20.67
N ALA A 43 10.62 -4.33 20.70
CA ALA A 43 9.99 -3.33 19.85
C ALA A 43 10.52 -1.92 20.15
N ARG A 44 10.63 -1.58 21.44
CA ARG A 44 11.21 -0.30 21.88
C ARG A 44 12.66 -0.16 21.44
N GLU A 45 13.46 -1.18 21.60
CA GLU A 45 14.87 -1.19 21.18
C GLU A 45 14.97 -0.96 19.66
N LEU A 46 14.25 -1.77 18.86
CA LEU A 46 14.27 -1.69 17.40
C LEU A 46 13.85 -0.28 16.91
N VAL A 47 12.77 0.28 17.46
CA VAL A 47 12.30 1.63 17.07
C VAL A 47 13.28 2.71 17.52
N SER A 48 13.91 2.57 18.68
CA SER A 48 14.91 3.53 19.16
C SER A 48 16.14 3.60 18.26
N ILE A 49 16.51 2.49 17.62
CA ILE A 49 17.60 2.41 16.66
C ILE A 49 17.16 2.99 15.30
N MET A 50 16.12 2.39 14.69
CA MET A 50 15.73 2.75 13.31
C MET A 50 15.07 4.12 13.20
N GLY A 51 14.34 4.56 14.22
CA GLY A 51 13.61 5.83 14.18
C GLY A 51 14.50 7.05 14.04
N LYS A 52 15.74 6.99 14.55
CA LYS A 52 16.72 8.08 14.41
C LYS A 52 17.13 8.33 12.95
N GLU A 53 17.22 7.27 12.17
CA GLU A 53 17.57 7.35 10.74
C GLU A 53 16.32 7.57 9.88
N LEU A 54 15.24 6.84 10.14
CA LEU A 54 14.02 6.89 9.33
C LEU A 54 13.41 8.29 9.27
N LYS A 55 13.39 9.04 10.38
CA LYS A 55 12.86 10.42 10.41
C LYS A 55 13.60 11.39 9.49
N ASN A 56 14.84 11.06 9.11
CA ASN A 56 15.67 11.91 8.22
C ASN A 56 15.50 11.53 6.74
N ILE A 57 14.71 10.50 6.42
CA ILE A 57 14.45 10.08 5.04
C ILE A 57 13.17 10.75 4.58
N SER A 58 13.27 11.73 3.70
CA SER A 58 12.15 12.43 3.06
C SER A 58 11.69 11.75 1.76
N ASN A 59 10.60 12.23 1.18
CA ASN A 59 10.02 11.77 -0.10
C ASN A 59 9.51 10.32 -0.11
N VAL A 60 9.42 9.67 1.04
CA VAL A 60 8.83 8.35 1.21
C VAL A 60 8.00 8.31 2.48
N GLU A 61 6.84 7.69 2.41
CA GLU A 61 5.99 7.42 3.57
C GLU A 61 6.45 6.12 4.23
N LYS A 62 6.71 6.15 5.54
CA LYS A 62 7.28 5.04 6.30
C LYS A 62 6.32 4.67 7.42
N VAL A 63 5.91 3.40 7.47
CA VAL A 63 4.92 2.89 8.43
C VAL A 63 5.46 1.67 9.16
N LEU A 64 5.30 1.65 10.48
CA LEU A 64 5.65 0.51 11.32
C LEU A 64 4.36 -0.21 11.74
N CYS A 65 4.30 -1.52 11.50
CA CYS A 65 3.15 -2.34 11.87
C CYS A 65 3.56 -3.45 12.86
N PRO A 66 3.75 -3.10 14.15
CA PRO A 66 4.10 -4.05 15.19
C PRO A 66 2.87 -4.88 15.64
N PRO A 67 3.05 -5.96 16.41
CA PRO A 67 1.95 -6.64 17.11
C PRO A 67 1.16 -5.70 18.02
N PHE A 68 -0.14 -6.02 18.26
CA PHE A 68 -1.04 -5.20 19.09
C PHE A 68 -0.46 -4.78 20.43
N MET A 69 0.22 -5.72 21.13
CA MET A 69 0.82 -5.46 22.44
C MET A 69 1.87 -4.34 22.41
N SER A 70 2.45 -4.05 21.25
CA SER A 70 3.52 -3.05 21.09
C SER A 70 3.01 -1.71 20.54
N LEU A 71 1.75 -1.60 20.09
CA LEU A 71 1.22 -0.40 19.42
C LEU A 71 1.39 0.86 20.28
N VAL A 72 0.92 0.84 21.52
CA VAL A 72 1.01 2.00 22.45
C VAL A 72 2.48 2.38 22.69
N ALA A 73 3.34 1.38 22.91
CA ALA A 73 4.75 1.62 23.17
C ALA A 73 5.46 2.26 21.96
N VAL A 74 5.15 1.80 20.74
CA VAL A 74 5.71 2.35 19.50
C VAL A 74 5.13 3.72 19.21
N ALA A 75 3.82 3.95 19.40
CA ALA A 75 3.18 5.26 19.26
C ALA A 75 3.89 6.34 20.06
N ASN A 76 4.19 6.05 21.34
CA ASN A 76 4.90 6.97 22.23
C ASN A 76 6.32 7.30 21.75
N LEU A 77 7.00 6.36 21.09
CA LEU A 77 8.38 6.53 20.62
C LEU A 77 8.46 7.32 19.31
N ILE A 78 7.47 7.18 18.44
CA ILE A 78 7.44 7.87 17.14
C ILE A 78 6.64 9.18 17.17
N GLY A 79 6.03 9.52 18.30
CA GLY A 79 5.28 10.75 18.47
C GLY A 79 6.11 11.98 18.10
N GLY A 80 5.51 12.89 17.30
CA GLY A 80 6.20 14.09 16.79
C GLY A 80 7.17 13.85 15.62
N THR A 81 7.19 12.64 15.05
CA THR A 81 7.92 12.32 13.82
C THR A 81 6.94 12.14 12.63
N ASP A 82 7.48 11.97 11.42
CA ASP A 82 6.72 11.63 10.21
C ASP A 82 6.51 10.11 10.01
N LEU A 83 6.86 9.30 11.01
CA LEU A 83 6.66 7.86 10.96
C LEU A 83 5.19 7.51 11.26
N GLY A 84 4.59 6.76 10.38
CA GLY A 84 3.24 6.23 10.57
C GLY A 84 3.22 4.95 11.43
N LEU A 85 2.11 4.71 12.09
CA LEU A 85 1.84 3.48 12.82
C LEU A 85 0.64 2.76 12.21
N GLY A 86 0.76 1.45 12.02
CA GLY A 86 -0.29 0.59 11.50
C GLY A 86 -0.57 -0.60 12.39
N ALA A 87 -1.83 -0.99 12.51
CA ALA A 87 -2.21 -2.26 13.09
C ALA A 87 -2.13 -3.38 12.05
N GLN A 88 -1.90 -4.62 12.49
CA GLN A 88 -1.79 -5.79 11.59
C GLN A 88 -3.15 -6.41 11.22
N ASN A 89 -4.21 -5.99 11.89
CA ASN A 89 -5.59 -6.44 11.69
C ASN A 89 -6.55 -5.57 12.50
N MET A 90 -7.85 -5.69 12.27
CA MET A 90 -8.92 -5.22 13.13
C MET A 90 -10.21 -6.00 12.88
N HIS A 91 -11.17 -5.91 13.81
CA HIS A 91 -12.55 -6.32 13.59
C HIS A 91 -13.34 -5.21 12.86
N TRP A 92 -14.49 -5.53 12.28
CA TRP A 92 -15.36 -4.53 11.62
C TRP A 92 -16.42 -3.93 12.54
N GLU A 93 -16.71 -4.59 13.67
CA GLU A 93 -17.66 -4.07 14.66
C GLU A 93 -17.00 -3.04 15.57
N GLU A 94 -17.77 -2.02 15.98
CA GLU A 94 -17.29 -0.96 16.84
C GLU A 94 -17.09 -1.40 18.29
N LYS A 95 -17.94 -2.32 18.76
CA LYS A 95 -17.93 -2.88 20.11
C LYS A 95 -18.82 -4.12 20.17
N GLY A 96 -18.67 -4.92 21.21
CA GLY A 96 -19.59 -6.06 21.42
C GLY A 96 -18.91 -7.30 22.01
N ALA A 97 -19.61 -8.43 21.95
CA ALA A 97 -19.18 -9.73 22.46
C ALA A 97 -18.23 -10.41 21.44
N TYR A 98 -17.06 -9.86 21.22
CA TYR A 98 -16.03 -10.33 20.30
C TYR A 98 -14.71 -10.51 21.05
N THR A 99 -14.70 -11.44 22.00
CA THR A 99 -13.55 -11.66 22.90
C THR A 99 -12.26 -11.88 22.12
N GLY A 100 -11.25 -11.04 22.39
CA GLY A 100 -9.93 -11.10 21.73
C GLY A 100 -9.79 -10.20 20.50
N GLU A 101 -10.90 -9.62 19.97
CA GLU A 101 -10.86 -8.71 18.83
C GLU A 101 -10.59 -7.26 19.25
N THR A 102 -10.06 -6.49 18.30
CA THR A 102 -9.78 -5.06 18.46
C THR A 102 -10.61 -4.27 17.46
N SER A 103 -11.41 -3.31 17.95
CA SER A 103 -12.29 -2.50 17.11
C SER A 103 -11.55 -1.40 16.35
N PRO A 104 -12.15 -0.83 15.27
CA PRO A 104 -11.57 0.28 14.53
C PRO A 104 -11.28 1.50 15.42
N GLY A 105 -12.18 1.82 16.35
CA GLY A 105 -12.03 2.94 17.30
C GLY A 105 -10.83 2.78 18.22
N MET A 106 -10.60 1.57 18.75
CA MET A 106 -9.43 1.26 19.59
C MET A 106 -8.12 1.43 18.83
N ILE A 107 -8.09 1.00 17.55
CA ILE A 107 -6.91 1.15 16.70
C ILE A 107 -6.66 2.61 16.34
N LYS A 108 -7.72 3.35 16.00
CA LYS A 108 -7.64 4.75 15.59
C LYS A 108 -7.04 5.66 16.65
N GLU A 109 -7.12 5.27 17.92
CA GLU A 109 -6.51 6.01 19.03
C GLU A 109 -4.99 6.17 18.87
N PHE A 110 -4.32 5.19 18.24
CA PHE A 110 -2.86 5.16 18.09
C PHE A 110 -2.39 5.11 16.64
N CYS A 111 -3.18 4.51 15.73
CA CYS A 111 -2.75 4.17 14.38
C CYS A 111 -3.40 5.08 13.33
N GLN A 112 -2.66 5.29 12.23
CA GLN A 112 -3.14 5.88 11.00
C GLN A 112 -3.51 4.83 9.95
N TYR A 113 -2.90 3.63 10.05
CA TYR A 113 -2.98 2.56 9.06
C TYR A 113 -3.47 1.25 9.68
N VAL A 114 -3.99 0.36 8.81
CA VAL A 114 -4.31 -1.01 9.19
C VAL A 114 -4.11 -1.95 8.01
N ILE A 115 -3.42 -3.08 8.23
CA ILE A 115 -3.28 -4.16 7.25
C ILE A 115 -4.55 -5.01 7.32
N LEU A 116 -5.14 -5.30 6.15
CA LEU A 116 -6.37 -6.09 6.02
C LEU A 116 -6.19 -7.18 4.97
N GLY A 117 -6.68 -8.38 5.23
CA GLY A 117 -6.68 -9.48 4.26
C GLY A 117 -5.29 -10.05 3.97
N HIS A 118 -4.31 -9.88 4.87
CA HIS A 118 -2.98 -10.46 4.69
C HIS A 118 -3.06 -11.97 4.42
N SER A 119 -2.21 -12.48 3.54
CA SER A 119 -2.23 -13.89 3.11
C SER A 119 -2.23 -14.90 4.26
N GLU A 120 -1.48 -14.64 5.32
CA GLU A 120 -1.49 -15.50 6.54
C GLU A 120 -2.87 -15.51 7.21
N ARG A 121 -3.59 -14.40 7.22
CA ARG A 121 -4.93 -14.34 7.81
C ARG A 121 -5.98 -15.06 6.95
N ARG A 122 -5.83 -14.99 5.63
CA ARG A 122 -6.65 -15.78 4.70
C ARG A 122 -6.41 -17.28 4.88
N ALA A 123 -5.14 -17.68 5.01
CA ALA A 123 -4.75 -19.08 5.12
C ALA A 123 -5.06 -19.71 6.49
N TYR A 124 -4.81 -18.98 7.59
CA TYR A 124 -4.83 -19.57 8.95
C TYR A 124 -6.03 -19.12 9.80
N PHE A 125 -6.67 -18.00 9.46
CA PHE A 125 -7.73 -17.41 10.28
C PHE A 125 -9.05 -17.23 9.52
N GLY A 126 -9.17 -17.84 8.32
CA GLY A 126 -10.42 -17.87 7.56
C GLY A 126 -10.90 -16.52 7.04
N GLU A 127 -10.03 -15.54 6.86
CA GLU A 127 -10.41 -14.26 6.24
C GLU A 127 -10.78 -14.48 4.76
N THR A 128 -11.93 -13.93 4.37
CA THR A 128 -12.49 -13.98 3.01
C THR A 128 -12.50 -12.58 2.39
N ASP A 129 -12.75 -12.49 1.09
CA ASP A 129 -12.91 -11.19 0.42
C ASP A 129 -14.04 -10.36 1.05
N GLU A 130 -15.15 -11.03 1.49
CA GLU A 130 -16.26 -10.38 2.19
C GLU A 130 -15.83 -9.80 3.54
N THR A 131 -15.10 -10.57 4.37
CA THR A 131 -14.66 -10.08 5.69
C THR A 131 -13.63 -8.98 5.56
N VAL A 132 -12.75 -9.04 4.56
CA VAL A 132 -11.81 -7.97 4.22
C VAL A 132 -12.56 -6.71 3.81
N ASN A 133 -13.59 -6.82 2.99
CA ASN A 133 -14.42 -5.68 2.58
C ASN A 133 -15.11 -5.02 3.79
N LYS A 134 -15.75 -5.81 4.68
CA LYS A 134 -16.36 -5.28 5.92
C LYS A 134 -15.35 -4.50 6.76
N LYS A 135 -14.15 -5.03 6.93
CA LYS A 135 -13.06 -4.37 7.67
C LYS A 135 -12.60 -3.09 6.97
N LEU A 136 -12.46 -3.11 5.64
CA LEU A 136 -12.08 -1.94 4.87
C LEU A 136 -13.07 -0.79 5.04
N LEU A 137 -14.37 -1.06 4.88
CA LEU A 137 -15.41 -0.04 5.03
C LEU A 137 -15.43 0.52 6.47
N ALA A 138 -15.27 -0.34 7.48
CA ALA A 138 -15.14 0.08 8.87
C ALA A 138 -13.88 0.92 9.13
N ALA A 139 -12.74 0.57 8.54
CA ALA A 139 -11.50 1.35 8.62
C ALA A 139 -11.69 2.77 8.08
N GLN A 140 -12.27 2.89 6.88
CA GLN A 140 -12.52 4.17 6.24
C GLN A 140 -13.50 5.04 7.05
N LYS A 141 -14.58 4.45 7.58
CA LYS A 141 -15.54 5.14 8.45
C LYS A 141 -14.85 5.79 9.67
N HIS A 142 -13.80 5.16 10.18
CA HIS A 142 -13.01 5.65 11.32
C HIS A 142 -11.79 6.49 10.91
N GLY A 143 -11.62 6.78 9.62
CA GLY A 143 -10.49 7.58 9.12
C GLY A 143 -9.14 6.88 9.23
N LEU A 144 -9.13 5.54 9.24
CA LEU A 144 -7.92 4.73 9.06
C LEU A 144 -7.63 4.57 7.58
N THR A 145 -6.36 4.52 7.21
CA THR A 145 -5.91 4.18 5.87
C THR A 145 -5.70 2.67 5.78
N PRO A 146 -6.52 1.93 5.02
CA PRO A 146 -6.34 0.49 4.88
C PRO A 146 -5.20 0.16 3.92
N ILE A 147 -4.39 -0.84 4.28
CA ILE A 147 -3.43 -1.53 3.41
C ILE A 147 -4.06 -2.89 3.11
N VAL A 148 -4.69 -3.02 1.94
CA VAL A 148 -5.45 -4.22 1.56
C VAL A 148 -4.55 -5.18 0.81
N CYS A 149 -4.37 -6.38 1.37
CA CYS A 149 -3.54 -7.42 0.78
C CYS A 149 -4.34 -8.30 -0.17
N VAL A 150 -3.78 -8.52 -1.36
CA VAL A 150 -4.29 -9.41 -2.41
C VAL A 150 -3.14 -10.26 -2.95
N GLY A 151 -3.41 -11.52 -3.31
CA GLY A 151 -2.38 -12.38 -3.88
C GLY A 151 -2.82 -13.83 -3.97
N GLU A 152 -2.20 -14.54 -4.88
CA GLU A 152 -2.46 -15.94 -5.17
C GLU A 152 -1.51 -16.88 -4.42
N THR A 153 -2.01 -18.07 -4.12
CA THR A 153 -1.22 -19.18 -3.59
C THR A 153 -0.32 -19.79 -4.66
N LEU A 154 0.64 -20.63 -4.26
CA LEU A 154 1.50 -21.36 -5.19
C LEU A 154 0.68 -22.22 -6.15
N ALA A 155 -0.31 -22.96 -5.65
CA ALA A 155 -1.15 -23.81 -6.48
C ALA A 155 -1.97 -23.01 -7.52
N GLU A 156 -2.45 -21.83 -7.16
CA GLU A 156 -3.16 -20.94 -8.09
C GLU A 156 -2.22 -20.34 -9.13
N ASN A 157 -0.97 -19.98 -8.74
CA ASN A 157 0.05 -19.49 -9.65
C ASN A 157 0.46 -20.57 -10.66
N GLU A 158 0.77 -21.79 -10.21
CA GLU A 158 1.11 -22.92 -11.05
C GLU A 158 -0.02 -23.34 -12.01
N ALA A 159 -1.27 -23.10 -11.61
CA ALA A 159 -2.45 -23.28 -12.45
C ALA A 159 -2.71 -22.12 -13.42
N GLY A 160 -1.86 -21.10 -13.47
CA GLY A 160 -2.03 -19.91 -14.31
C GLY A 160 -3.18 -18.99 -13.90
N ARG A 161 -3.65 -19.06 -12.65
CA ARG A 161 -4.83 -18.35 -12.16
C ARG A 161 -4.51 -17.05 -11.41
N THR A 162 -3.27 -16.58 -11.45
CA THR A 162 -2.85 -15.34 -10.78
C THR A 162 -3.79 -14.17 -11.09
N ALA A 163 -4.03 -13.89 -12.37
CA ALA A 163 -4.87 -12.77 -12.79
C ALA A 163 -6.33 -12.89 -12.30
N GLU A 164 -6.92 -14.10 -12.36
CA GLU A 164 -8.27 -14.38 -11.89
C GLU A 164 -8.39 -14.09 -10.39
N VAL A 165 -7.48 -14.66 -9.58
CA VAL A 165 -7.51 -14.58 -8.12
C VAL A 165 -7.26 -13.15 -7.64
N VAL A 166 -6.19 -12.51 -8.12
CA VAL A 166 -5.81 -11.16 -7.71
C VAL A 166 -6.86 -10.13 -8.11
N ARG A 167 -7.43 -10.27 -9.33
CA ARG A 167 -8.51 -9.40 -9.79
C ARG A 167 -9.77 -9.56 -8.92
N ARG A 168 -10.21 -10.79 -8.65
CA ARG A 168 -11.37 -11.06 -7.80
C ARG A 168 -11.18 -10.46 -6.41
N GLN A 169 -10.04 -10.73 -5.76
CA GLN A 169 -9.74 -10.21 -4.42
C GLN A 169 -9.74 -8.67 -4.41
N THR A 170 -9.24 -8.03 -5.46
CA THR A 170 -9.25 -6.57 -5.60
C THR A 170 -10.69 -6.06 -5.73
N LEU A 171 -11.48 -6.62 -6.64
CA LEU A 171 -12.85 -6.17 -6.91
C LEU A 171 -13.77 -6.38 -5.70
N GLU A 172 -13.76 -7.58 -5.11
CA GLU A 172 -14.63 -7.89 -3.98
C GLU A 172 -14.17 -7.24 -2.69
N GLY A 173 -12.85 -7.18 -2.45
CA GLY A 173 -12.28 -6.54 -1.25
C GLY A 173 -12.53 -5.03 -1.20
N LEU A 174 -12.63 -4.36 -2.35
CA LEU A 174 -12.83 -2.90 -2.44
C LEU A 174 -14.27 -2.51 -2.85
N LYS A 175 -15.19 -3.46 -2.88
CA LYS A 175 -16.58 -3.22 -3.27
C LYS A 175 -17.27 -2.20 -2.36
N GLY A 176 -18.03 -1.28 -2.95
CA GLY A 176 -18.81 -0.28 -2.22
C GLY A 176 -18.02 0.90 -1.66
N VAL A 177 -16.73 0.98 -1.95
CA VAL A 177 -15.90 2.16 -1.64
C VAL A 177 -16.25 3.28 -2.61
N ASP A 178 -16.43 4.50 -2.13
CA ASP A 178 -16.58 5.68 -2.98
C ASP A 178 -15.23 6.16 -3.54
N ALA A 179 -15.24 6.78 -4.73
CA ALA A 179 -14.02 7.18 -5.43
C ALA A 179 -13.17 8.21 -4.64
N ALA A 180 -13.78 9.08 -3.85
CA ALA A 180 -13.05 10.08 -3.07
C ALA A 180 -12.26 9.44 -1.92
N SER A 181 -12.84 8.42 -1.28
CA SER A 181 -12.19 7.63 -0.22
C SER A 181 -11.18 6.65 -0.79
N ALA A 182 -11.40 6.15 -2.02
CA ALA A 182 -10.54 5.16 -2.67
C ALA A 182 -9.09 5.65 -2.85
N ALA A 183 -8.88 6.93 -3.14
CA ALA A 183 -7.55 7.51 -3.35
C ALA A 183 -6.62 7.40 -2.11
N LYS A 184 -7.19 7.14 -0.92
CA LYS A 184 -6.44 6.94 0.33
C LYS A 184 -6.10 5.47 0.60
N ILE A 185 -6.68 4.53 -0.15
CA ILE A 185 -6.40 3.10 0.00
C ILE A 185 -4.98 2.81 -0.49
N VAL A 186 -4.34 1.86 0.14
CA VAL A 186 -3.11 1.23 -0.32
C VAL A 186 -3.42 -0.23 -0.60
N VAL A 187 -3.01 -0.75 -1.75
CA VAL A 187 -3.13 -2.19 -2.07
C VAL A 187 -1.74 -2.81 -2.00
N ALA A 188 -1.62 -3.99 -1.39
CA ALA A 188 -0.38 -4.75 -1.35
C ALA A 188 -0.56 -6.06 -2.10
N TYR A 189 0.19 -6.26 -3.19
CA TYR A 189 0.21 -7.52 -3.92
C TYR A 189 1.21 -8.48 -3.28
N GLU A 190 0.71 -9.59 -2.80
CA GLU A 190 1.45 -10.64 -2.12
C GLU A 190 1.48 -11.92 -3.00
N PRO A 191 2.52 -12.14 -3.84
CA PRO A 191 2.72 -13.47 -4.42
C PRO A 191 3.05 -14.44 -3.26
N VAL A 192 2.03 -15.17 -2.74
CA VAL A 192 2.16 -15.95 -1.49
C VAL A 192 3.29 -16.96 -1.58
N TRP A 193 3.53 -17.51 -2.75
CA TRP A 193 4.63 -18.44 -3.04
C TRP A 193 6.04 -17.81 -2.93
N ALA A 194 6.13 -16.49 -2.93
CA ALA A 194 7.38 -15.74 -2.77
C ALA A 194 7.58 -15.18 -1.35
N ILE A 195 6.64 -15.42 -0.41
CA ILE A 195 6.73 -14.90 0.95
C ILE A 195 7.50 -15.90 1.84
N GLY A 196 8.66 -15.47 2.36
CA GLY A 196 9.42 -16.28 3.33
C GLY A 196 10.05 -17.57 2.77
N THR A 197 9.97 -17.81 1.47
CA THR A 197 10.47 -19.03 0.82
C THR A 197 11.89 -18.89 0.29
N GLY A 198 12.45 -17.68 0.31
CA GLY A 198 13.71 -17.35 -0.37
C GLY A 198 13.57 -17.23 -1.89
N ARG A 199 12.39 -17.48 -2.46
CA ARG A 199 12.08 -17.21 -3.86
C ARG A 199 11.52 -15.80 -3.95
N ALA A 200 12.04 -14.97 -4.82
CA ALA A 200 11.46 -13.68 -5.18
C ALA A 200 10.82 -13.78 -6.56
N SER A 201 9.72 -13.09 -6.79
CA SER A 201 9.30 -12.75 -8.15
C SER A 201 10.35 -11.84 -8.76
N SER A 202 10.53 -11.85 -10.09
CA SER A 202 11.29 -10.77 -10.72
C SER A 202 10.50 -9.45 -10.62
N ALA A 203 11.22 -8.33 -10.70
CA ALA A 203 10.57 -7.01 -10.66
C ALA A 203 9.62 -6.82 -11.86
N GLU A 204 9.96 -7.35 -13.03
CA GLU A 204 9.13 -7.30 -14.23
C GLU A 204 7.84 -8.12 -14.08
N ASN A 205 7.93 -9.32 -13.50
CA ASN A 205 6.74 -10.15 -13.26
C ASN A 205 5.81 -9.50 -12.22
N ALA A 206 6.38 -8.93 -11.16
CA ALA A 206 5.60 -8.17 -10.18
C ALA A 206 4.94 -6.94 -10.82
N GLU A 207 5.68 -6.18 -11.63
CA GLU A 207 5.17 -5.03 -12.38
C GLU A 207 4.00 -5.42 -13.29
N ALA A 208 4.11 -6.53 -14.01
CA ALA A 208 3.03 -7.00 -14.87
C ALA A 208 1.73 -7.23 -14.08
N VAL A 209 1.80 -7.87 -12.90
CA VAL A 209 0.61 -8.06 -12.05
C VAL A 209 0.10 -6.74 -11.48
N HIS A 210 1.00 -5.84 -11.03
CA HIS A 210 0.61 -4.51 -10.53
C HIS A 210 -0.14 -3.72 -11.59
N ARG A 211 0.40 -3.62 -12.80
CA ARG A 211 -0.14 -2.85 -13.91
C ARG A 211 -1.38 -3.48 -14.52
N ASP A 212 -1.26 -4.77 -14.94
CA ASP A 212 -2.23 -5.41 -15.82
C ASP A 212 -3.39 -6.05 -15.06
N VAL A 213 -3.21 -6.32 -13.76
CA VAL A 213 -4.25 -6.96 -12.94
C VAL A 213 -4.78 -6.00 -11.88
N VAL A 214 -3.94 -5.55 -10.95
CA VAL A 214 -4.39 -4.71 -9.81
C VAL A 214 -4.82 -3.34 -10.31
N ARG A 215 -3.95 -2.60 -11.03
CA ARG A 215 -4.27 -1.26 -11.55
C ARG A 215 -5.44 -1.29 -12.52
N ALA A 216 -5.55 -2.33 -13.35
CA ALA A 216 -6.70 -2.52 -14.24
C ALA A 216 -8.00 -2.72 -13.46
N ALA A 217 -8.00 -3.57 -12.42
CA ALA A 217 -9.17 -3.76 -11.55
C ALA A 217 -9.57 -2.46 -10.82
N LEU A 218 -8.60 -1.68 -10.36
CA LEU A 218 -8.85 -0.36 -9.76
C LEU A 218 -9.46 0.64 -10.76
N LYS A 219 -9.05 0.59 -12.03
CA LYS A 219 -9.65 1.41 -13.09
C LYS A 219 -11.11 1.06 -13.35
N ASP A 220 -11.45 -0.21 -13.30
CA ASP A 220 -12.83 -0.67 -13.46
C ASP A 220 -13.72 -0.25 -12.29
N LEU A 221 -13.18 -0.21 -11.06
CA LEU A 221 -13.93 0.20 -9.87
C LEU A 221 -14.10 1.73 -9.77
N PHE A 222 -13.04 2.49 -10.01
CA PHE A 222 -12.95 3.90 -9.59
C PHE A 222 -12.66 4.87 -10.74
N GLY A 223 -12.48 4.38 -11.96
CA GLY A 223 -12.03 5.18 -13.10
C GLY A 223 -10.50 5.42 -13.09
N ALA A 224 -10.01 5.90 -14.23
CA ALA A 224 -8.56 6.00 -14.47
C ALA A 224 -7.86 6.97 -13.52
N GLU A 225 -8.45 8.13 -13.24
CA GLU A 225 -7.83 9.17 -12.40
C GLU A 225 -7.64 8.69 -10.96
N THR A 226 -8.68 8.13 -10.35
CA THR A 226 -8.62 7.58 -8.98
C THR A 226 -7.67 6.38 -8.91
N ALA A 227 -7.76 5.48 -9.89
CA ALA A 227 -6.87 4.32 -9.95
C ALA A 227 -5.40 4.73 -10.01
N GLU A 228 -5.05 5.78 -10.77
CA GLU A 228 -3.67 6.30 -10.82
C GLU A 228 -3.21 6.94 -9.51
N ALA A 229 -4.12 7.36 -8.63
CA ALA A 229 -3.77 7.92 -7.32
C ALA A 229 -3.53 6.85 -6.25
N ILE A 230 -4.13 5.66 -6.39
CA ILE A 230 -3.99 4.55 -5.43
C ILE A 230 -2.59 3.96 -5.52
N ARG A 231 -1.93 3.82 -4.38
CA ARG A 231 -0.60 3.19 -4.29
C ARG A 231 -0.72 1.68 -4.27
N ILE A 232 0.14 1.00 -5.03
CA ILE A 232 0.23 -0.46 -5.05
C ILE A 232 1.63 -0.87 -4.60
N LEU A 233 1.70 -1.65 -3.53
CA LEU A 233 2.93 -2.12 -2.91
C LEU A 233 3.24 -3.55 -3.34
N TYR A 234 4.51 -3.86 -3.47
CA TYR A 234 4.94 -5.23 -3.56
C TYR A 234 5.08 -5.85 -2.16
N GLY A 235 4.38 -6.96 -1.91
CA GLY A 235 4.32 -7.67 -0.63
C GLY A 235 5.08 -8.99 -0.60
N GLY A 236 5.84 -9.32 -1.64
CA GLY A 236 6.74 -10.47 -1.65
C GLY A 236 8.06 -10.20 -0.91
N SER A 237 9.09 -10.99 -1.19
CA SER A 237 10.39 -10.87 -0.53
C SER A 237 11.16 -9.63 -1.00
N VAL A 238 11.21 -8.59 -0.16
CA VAL A 238 12.00 -7.37 -0.37
C VAL A 238 13.12 -7.30 0.65
N THR A 239 14.32 -7.00 0.17
CA THR A 239 15.55 -6.82 0.95
C THR A 239 16.25 -5.53 0.53
N ALA A 240 17.26 -5.10 1.29
CA ALA A 240 18.09 -3.96 0.90
C ALA A 240 18.75 -4.12 -0.48
N ALA A 241 19.04 -5.37 -0.89
CA ALA A 241 19.73 -5.67 -2.13
C ALA A 241 18.84 -5.54 -3.38
N ASN A 242 17.53 -5.87 -3.27
CA ASN A 242 16.62 -5.88 -4.43
C ASN A 242 15.58 -4.75 -4.44
N ALA A 243 15.45 -3.98 -3.37
CA ALA A 243 14.43 -2.94 -3.24
C ALA A 243 14.46 -1.92 -4.39
N ALA A 244 15.65 -1.47 -4.79
CA ALA A 244 15.81 -0.48 -5.85
C ALA A 244 15.27 -0.96 -7.21
N GLU A 245 15.44 -2.24 -7.54
CA GLU A 245 14.94 -2.85 -8.76
C GLU A 245 13.40 -2.85 -8.82
N PHE A 246 12.73 -3.23 -7.72
CA PHE A 246 11.29 -3.15 -7.62
C PHE A 246 10.78 -1.70 -7.68
N PHE A 247 11.43 -0.78 -6.97
CA PHE A 247 10.97 0.61 -6.89
C PHE A 247 11.23 1.42 -8.15
N ALA A 248 12.06 0.93 -9.06
CA ALA A 248 12.23 1.49 -10.40
C ALA A 248 11.03 1.19 -11.32
N GLN A 249 10.18 0.24 -10.98
CA GLN A 249 9.01 -0.12 -11.78
C GLN A 249 7.90 0.93 -11.68
N PRO A 250 7.20 1.26 -12.79
CA PRO A 250 6.24 2.38 -12.85
C PRO A 250 5.01 2.22 -11.95
N ASP A 251 4.52 0.99 -11.74
CA ASP A 251 3.32 0.71 -10.96
C ASP A 251 3.60 0.06 -9.60
N ILE A 252 4.88 -0.11 -9.21
CA ILE A 252 5.29 -0.50 -7.87
C ILE A 252 5.60 0.74 -7.04
N ASP A 253 4.70 1.12 -6.14
CA ASP A 253 4.76 2.35 -5.35
C ASP A 253 5.49 2.17 -4.01
N GLY A 254 6.11 1.02 -3.78
CA GLY A 254 6.83 0.71 -2.54
C GLY A 254 6.67 -0.74 -2.13
N ALA A 255 6.75 -1.02 -0.83
CA ALA A 255 6.70 -2.38 -0.32
C ALA A 255 5.97 -2.54 1.02
N LEU A 256 5.31 -3.69 1.19
CA LEU A 256 4.91 -4.22 2.48
C LEU A 256 5.96 -5.25 2.90
N VAL A 257 6.87 -4.83 3.77
CA VAL A 257 8.10 -5.55 4.11
C VAL A 257 7.88 -6.46 5.32
N GLY A 258 8.14 -7.76 5.16
CA GLY A 258 8.08 -8.72 6.27
C GLY A 258 9.38 -8.80 7.07
N GLY A 259 10.10 -9.93 7.02
CA GLY A 259 11.27 -10.22 7.84
C GLY A 259 12.39 -9.18 7.85
N ALA A 260 12.64 -8.50 6.72
CA ALA A 260 13.63 -7.43 6.64
C ALA A 260 13.25 -6.21 7.51
N SER A 261 11.96 -6.00 7.82
CA SER A 261 11.52 -4.92 8.71
C SER A 261 11.84 -5.15 10.19
N LEU A 262 12.28 -6.36 10.55
CA LEU A 262 12.72 -6.72 11.90
C LEU A 262 14.20 -6.40 12.16
N LYS A 263 14.92 -5.93 11.14
CA LYS A 263 16.33 -5.53 11.17
C LYS A 263 16.43 -4.07 10.80
N SER A 264 16.98 -3.25 11.69
CA SER A 264 17.04 -1.79 11.52
C SER A 264 17.76 -1.35 10.25
N ASP A 265 18.92 -1.93 9.99
CA ASP A 265 19.77 -1.64 8.83
C ASP A 265 19.09 -1.97 7.49
N GLU A 266 18.46 -3.15 7.41
CA GLU A 266 17.71 -3.59 6.23
C GLU A 266 16.52 -2.65 5.96
N PHE A 267 15.69 -2.37 6.96
CA PHE A 267 14.50 -1.54 6.76
C PHE A 267 14.85 -0.09 6.42
N ILE A 268 15.90 0.47 7.05
CA ILE A 268 16.44 1.79 6.71
C ILE A 268 16.94 1.82 5.26
N ALA A 269 17.68 0.79 4.82
CA ALA A 269 18.19 0.71 3.45
C ALA A 269 17.05 0.62 2.42
N ILE A 270 16.00 -0.16 2.70
CA ILE A 270 14.79 -0.25 1.86
C ILE A 270 14.09 1.12 1.77
N ALA A 271 13.91 1.82 2.90
CA ALA A 271 13.32 3.15 2.92
C ALA A 271 14.16 4.17 2.13
N LYS A 272 15.50 4.12 2.25
CA LYS A 272 16.42 4.96 1.46
C LYS A 272 16.33 4.66 -0.04
N ALA A 273 16.15 3.40 -0.43
CA ALA A 273 15.95 3.02 -1.83
C ALA A 273 14.64 3.57 -2.41
N ALA A 274 13.58 3.62 -1.61
CA ALA A 274 12.28 4.17 -2.01
C ALA A 274 12.26 5.70 -2.11
N ALA A 275 13.19 6.40 -1.45
CA ALA A 275 13.27 7.86 -1.42
C ALA A 275 14.00 8.47 -2.64
N LYS A 276 14.63 7.64 -3.47
CA LYS A 276 15.35 8.04 -4.69
C LYS A 276 14.39 8.19 -5.88
#